data_57964e7ca196456be91e82e652e9eaee
#
_entry.id   57964e7ca196456be91e82e652e9eaee
#
_cell.length_a   1.000
_cell.length_b   1.000
_cell.length_c   1.000
_cell.angle_alpha   90.00
_cell.angle_beta   90.00
_cell.angle_gamma   90.00
#
_symmetry.space_group_name_H-M   'P 1'
#
loop_
_entity.id
_entity.type
_entity.pdbx_description
1 polymer ?
#
loop_
_entity_poly.entity_id
_entity_poly.type
_entity_poly.pdbx_seq_one_letter_code
_entity_poly.pdbx_strand_id
1 'polypeptide(L)'
;MLRRLSLSLIAAVILLAQATPQLSAQNAVPSASPEDRALARTIFKELIEINTTDTARGNVTAATAAMEKRLLDAGFAASDVQLLGPDPHKQNLVVRMRAAGTPTEKPVLFLCHMDVVEALRSDWTTDPFELVEKDGFFYGRGTGDMKDGNAIMVATFLRLHREGYKPKRDLILALTADEEGGKFNGAQWLVNQHPELVGAAFVINLDAGGVQLEHGRPMVAAVEATEKVYSDFQITAVNRGGHSSLPRPDNAIYDLTSALNKLAAFTFPFELNDVTRAYFRKLAEQESPREAARIHAILASPPDMAAVAQLSAEPSFNANLRTTCVATRLNAGVANNALPQTAQAIVNCRIFPGHSPEDIRQKLIEIFGNSQLTVKYVSDAGAVSDTAPNRKPISPPAPIPEVFDPLTRLV
;
A
#
# COMPACT_ATOMS: atom_id res chain seq x y z
N MET A 1 36.93 75.90 41.80
CA MET A 1 37.86 74.95 42.44
C MET A 1 37.32 73.60 42.35
N LEU A 2 37.85 72.77 41.47
CA LEU A 2 37.39 71.40 41.18
C LEU A 2 37.93 70.41 42.21
N ARG A 3 37.10 69.60 42.74
CA ARG A 3 37.48 68.30 43.37
C ARG A 3 36.97 67.17 42.60
N ARG A 4 37.86 66.38 42.07
CA ARG A 4 37.60 65.08 41.39
C ARG A 4 37.22 64.03 42.41
N LEU A 5 36.08 63.33 42.23
CA LEU A 5 35.77 62.12 42.91
C LEU A 5 35.90 60.95 41.89
N SER A 6 36.82 60.04 42.20
CA SER A 6 37.06 58.85 41.47
C SER A 6 36.01 57.79 41.95
N LEU A 7 35.12 57.30 41.08
CA LEU A 7 34.30 56.15 41.33
C LEU A 7 34.97 54.92 40.71
N SER A 8 35.38 54.02 41.57
CA SER A 8 35.82 52.67 41.17
C SER A 8 34.62 51.79 40.86
N LEU A 9 34.41 51.41 39.60
CA LEU A 9 33.42 50.42 39.16
C LEU A 9 34.03 49.06 39.39
N ILE A 10 33.47 48.29 40.35
CA ILE A 10 33.71 46.85 40.48
C ILE A 10 32.74 46.16 39.49
N ALA A 11 33.28 45.63 38.42
CA ALA A 11 32.53 44.78 37.49
C ALA A 11 32.42 43.39 38.08
N ALA A 12 31.25 43.03 38.64
CA ALA A 12 30.92 41.67 38.97
C ALA A 12 30.53 40.92 37.67
N VAL A 13 31.42 40.06 37.18
CA VAL A 13 31.12 39.13 36.09
C VAL A 13 30.27 37.99 36.64
N ILE A 14 28.98 38.08 36.45
CA ILE A 14 28.06 36.94 36.69
C ILE A 14 28.23 35.95 35.55
N LEU A 15 28.93 34.85 35.77
CA LEU A 15 28.90 33.67 34.90
C LEU A 15 27.50 33.03 35.00
N LEU A 16 26.62 33.37 34.09
CA LEU A 16 25.44 32.59 33.79
C LEU A 16 25.92 31.33 33.05
N ALA A 17 26.11 30.24 33.82
CA ALA A 17 26.18 28.90 33.25
C ALA A 17 24.82 28.61 32.62
N GLN A 18 24.72 28.78 31.32
CA GLN A 18 23.60 28.27 30.54
C GLN A 18 23.69 26.74 30.63
N ALA A 19 22.92 26.17 31.54
CA ALA A 19 22.58 24.74 31.48
C ALA A 19 21.79 24.54 30.20
N THR A 20 22.46 24.22 29.10
CA THR A 20 21.78 23.58 27.96
C THR A 20 21.15 22.33 28.51
N PRO A 21 19.81 22.13 28.36
CA PRO A 21 19.24 20.85 28.67
C PRO A 21 19.96 19.85 27.76
N GLN A 22 20.77 18.96 28.34
CA GLN A 22 21.15 17.73 27.71
C GLN A 22 19.80 17.01 27.46
N LEU A 23 19.27 17.12 26.24
CA LEU A 23 18.31 16.15 25.77
C LEU A 23 18.99 14.80 25.96
N SER A 24 18.50 14.08 26.95
CA SER A 24 18.94 12.75 27.27
C SER A 24 18.88 11.91 26.00
N ALA A 25 20.02 11.40 25.60
CA ALA A 25 20.21 10.45 24.49
C ALA A 25 19.54 9.09 24.81
N GLN A 26 18.30 9.09 25.35
CA GLN A 26 17.64 7.91 25.89
C GLN A 26 16.75 7.18 24.91
N ASN A 27 16.59 7.64 23.65
CA ASN A 27 15.79 6.92 22.64
C ASN A 27 16.36 7.00 21.23
N ALA A 28 17.68 7.07 21.06
CA ALA A 28 18.24 6.85 19.74
C ALA A 28 18.01 5.39 19.37
N VAL A 29 17.15 5.14 18.36
CA VAL A 29 17.03 3.82 17.74
C VAL A 29 18.43 3.37 17.36
N PRO A 30 18.91 2.19 17.83
CA PRO A 30 20.24 1.74 17.45
C PRO A 30 20.33 1.66 15.93
N SER A 31 21.19 2.47 15.33
CA SER A 31 21.42 2.37 13.89
C SER A 31 22.01 1.01 13.57
N ALA A 32 21.57 0.39 12.47
CA ALA A 32 22.18 -0.86 12.01
C ALA A 32 23.70 -0.71 11.87
N SER A 33 24.45 -1.73 12.24
CA SER A 33 25.90 -1.73 12.08
C SER A 33 26.30 -1.59 10.60
N PRO A 34 27.53 -1.14 10.28
CA PRO A 34 28.00 -1.15 8.89
C PRO A 34 27.91 -2.53 8.24
N GLU A 35 28.14 -3.60 9.01
CA GLU A 35 28.05 -4.99 8.56
C GLU A 35 26.61 -5.37 8.23
N ASP A 36 25.63 -5.02 9.07
CA ASP A 36 24.21 -5.30 8.83
C ASP A 36 23.70 -4.54 7.61
N ARG A 37 24.14 -3.29 7.42
CA ARG A 37 23.81 -2.50 6.21
C ARG A 37 24.41 -3.11 4.95
N ALA A 38 25.65 -3.61 5.02
CA ALA A 38 26.29 -4.29 3.90
C ALA A 38 25.59 -5.62 3.57
N LEU A 39 25.15 -6.36 4.57
CA LEU A 39 24.36 -7.59 4.40
C LEU A 39 23.02 -7.29 3.70
N ALA A 40 22.26 -6.32 4.23
CA ALA A 40 20.98 -5.92 3.61
C ALA A 40 21.16 -5.49 2.16
N ARG A 41 22.22 -4.72 1.85
CA ARG A 41 22.54 -4.30 0.48
C ARG A 41 22.91 -5.48 -0.43
N THR A 42 23.62 -6.47 0.09
CA THR A 42 23.97 -7.68 -0.67
C THR A 42 22.72 -8.50 -0.99
N ILE A 43 21.82 -8.65 -0.03
CA ILE A 43 20.52 -9.33 -0.22
C ILE A 43 19.67 -8.55 -1.22
N PHE A 44 19.62 -7.24 -1.09
CA PHE A 44 18.86 -6.37 -2.00
C PHE A 44 19.32 -6.50 -3.45
N LYS A 45 20.66 -6.46 -3.67
CA LYS A 45 21.24 -6.69 -4.99
C LYS A 45 20.85 -8.05 -5.56
N GLU A 46 21.00 -9.11 -4.79
CA GLU A 46 20.62 -10.47 -5.22
C GLU A 46 19.13 -10.54 -5.60
N LEU A 47 18.24 -9.94 -4.80
CA LEU A 47 16.81 -9.95 -5.08
C LEU A 47 16.44 -9.16 -6.34
N ILE A 48 17.05 -7.99 -6.57
CA ILE A 48 16.81 -7.20 -7.80
C ILE A 48 17.26 -7.97 -9.05
N GLU A 49 18.37 -8.70 -8.96
CA GLU A 49 18.95 -9.43 -10.09
C GLU A 49 18.23 -10.75 -10.40
N ILE A 50 17.27 -11.17 -9.59
CA ILE A 50 16.37 -12.27 -9.89
C ILE A 50 15.05 -11.70 -10.46
N ASN A 51 14.73 -12.07 -11.71
CA ASN A 51 13.47 -11.68 -12.33
C ASN A 51 12.30 -12.46 -11.68
N THR A 52 11.41 -11.76 -10.99
CA THR A 52 10.24 -12.31 -10.29
C THR A 52 8.91 -11.81 -10.87
N THR A 53 8.89 -11.36 -12.12
CA THR A 53 7.67 -10.92 -12.82
C THR A 53 6.70 -12.08 -13.05
N ASP A 54 5.42 -11.79 -13.24
CA ASP A 54 4.43 -12.77 -13.69
C ASP A 54 4.49 -12.97 -15.22
N THR A 55 5.67 -13.35 -15.71
CA THR A 55 5.94 -13.66 -17.10
C THR A 55 6.61 -15.02 -17.22
N ALA A 56 6.69 -15.56 -18.43
CA ALA A 56 7.37 -16.84 -18.67
C ALA A 56 8.87 -16.86 -18.28
N ARG A 57 9.47 -15.69 -18.04
CA ARG A 57 10.86 -15.55 -17.59
C ARG A 57 10.99 -15.35 -16.09
N GLY A 58 9.88 -15.01 -15.42
CA GLY A 58 9.87 -14.72 -14.00
C GLY A 58 9.81 -16.01 -13.17
N ASN A 59 10.49 -15.99 -12.03
CA ASN A 59 10.54 -17.12 -11.11
C ASN A 59 10.68 -16.61 -9.67
N VAL A 60 9.55 -16.51 -8.97
CA VAL A 60 9.53 -16.10 -7.56
C VAL A 60 10.24 -17.14 -6.69
N THR A 61 10.09 -18.43 -7.01
CA THR A 61 10.76 -19.52 -6.27
C THR A 61 12.29 -19.36 -6.27
N ALA A 62 12.88 -18.86 -7.34
CA ALA A 62 14.32 -18.61 -7.36
C ALA A 62 14.74 -17.60 -6.28
N ALA A 63 13.96 -16.55 -6.07
CA ALA A 63 14.24 -15.54 -5.06
C ALA A 63 13.95 -16.05 -3.64
N THR A 64 12.81 -16.71 -3.42
CA THR A 64 12.45 -17.27 -2.11
C THR A 64 13.40 -18.38 -1.69
N ALA A 65 13.83 -19.26 -2.61
CA ALA A 65 14.84 -20.30 -2.33
C ALA A 65 16.23 -19.73 -2.01
N ALA A 66 16.62 -18.62 -2.65
CA ALA A 66 17.86 -17.92 -2.29
C ALA A 66 17.82 -17.41 -0.85
N MET A 67 16.68 -16.88 -0.40
CA MET A 67 16.48 -16.42 0.98
C MET A 67 16.37 -17.58 1.96
N GLU A 68 15.69 -18.67 1.60
CA GLU A 68 15.67 -19.93 2.35
C GLU A 68 17.09 -20.41 2.64
N LYS A 69 17.92 -20.50 1.59
CA LYS A 69 19.31 -20.93 1.72
C LYS A 69 20.08 -20.06 2.72
N ARG A 70 19.95 -18.74 2.65
CA ARG A 70 20.63 -17.81 3.58
C ARG A 70 20.22 -18.02 5.03
N LEU A 71 18.95 -18.30 5.27
CA LEU A 71 18.43 -18.56 6.61
C LEU A 71 18.90 -19.91 7.17
N LEU A 72 18.89 -20.95 6.35
CA LEU A 72 19.38 -22.27 6.72
C LEU A 72 20.91 -22.25 6.97
N ASP A 73 21.68 -21.58 6.12
CA ASP A 73 23.13 -21.39 6.29
C ASP A 73 23.46 -20.59 7.57
N ALA A 74 22.58 -19.71 8.01
CA ALA A 74 22.73 -18.97 9.26
C ALA A 74 22.33 -19.77 10.50
N GLY A 75 21.81 -20.99 10.34
CA GLY A 75 21.49 -21.91 11.44
C GLY A 75 20.04 -21.89 11.90
N PHE A 76 19.11 -21.30 11.14
CA PHE A 76 17.69 -21.52 11.39
C PHE A 76 17.34 -23.00 11.25
N ALA A 77 16.49 -23.52 12.13
CA ALA A 77 16.06 -24.91 12.03
C ALA A 77 15.23 -25.13 10.77
N ALA A 78 15.47 -26.22 10.03
CA ALA A 78 14.73 -26.54 8.82
C ALA A 78 13.21 -26.67 9.05
N SER A 79 12.79 -27.06 10.27
CA SER A 79 11.37 -27.08 10.65
C SER A 79 10.73 -25.68 10.74
N ASP A 80 11.54 -24.63 10.86
CA ASP A 80 11.09 -23.25 11.01
C ASP A 80 11.28 -22.42 9.74
N VAL A 81 11.76 -23.04 8.66
CA VAL A 81 11.95 -22.42 7.33
C VAL A 81 11.26 -23.32 6.30
N GLN A 82 10.19 -22.83 5.70
CA GLN A 82 9.35 -23.62 4.80
C GLN A 82 9.15 -22.91 3.47
N LEU A 83 9.56 -23.57 2.39
CA LEU A 83 9.32 -23.15 1.02
C LEU A 83 8.15 -23.97 0.45
N LEU A 84 7.02 -23.33 0.13
CA LEU A 84 5.79 -24.00 -0.28
C LEU A 84 4.92 -23.09 -1.15
N GLY A 85 4.18 -23.71 -2.08
CA GLY A 85 3.26 -22.99 -2.97
C GLY A 85 2.55 -23.90 -3.93
N PRO A 86 1.50 -23.41 -4.60
CA PRO A 86 0.71 -24.19 -5.54
C PRO A 86 1.38 -24.41 -6.92
N ASP A 87 2.45 -23.66 -7.20
CA ASP A 87 3.18 -23.69 -8.48
C ASP A 87 4.69 -23.73 -8.23
N PRO A 88 5.47 -24.52 -8.99
CA PRO A 88 6.91 -24.64 -8.79
C PRO A 88 7.70 -23.34 -9.00
N HIS A 89 7.16 -22.34 -9.74
CA HIS A 89 7.78 -21.03 -9.94
C HIS A 89 7.23 -19.94 -9.02
N LYS A 90 6.21 -20.26 -8.21
CA LYS A 90 5.46 -19.32 -7.38
C LYS A 90 5.38 -19.79 -5.91
N GLN A 91 6.49 -20.28 -5.37
CA GLN A 91 6.54 -20.71 -3.98
C GLN A 91 6.79 -19.54 -3.05
N ASN A 92 6.09 -19.58 -1.92
CA ASN A 92 6.25 -18.66 -0.80
C ASN A 92 7.30 -19.19 0.17
N LEU A 93 7.97 -18.31 0.90
CA LEU A 93 8.85 -18.68 1.99
C LEU A 93 8.24 -18.22 3.32
N VAL A 94 8.04 -19.14 4.26
CA VAL A 94 7.59 -18.84 5.62
C VAL A 94 8.70 -19.18 6.59
N VAL A 95 9.10 -18.22 7.40
CA VAL A 95 10.16 -18.35 8.40
C VAL A 95 9.60 -18.04 9.79
N ARG A 96 9.89 -18.87 10.79
CA ARG A 96 9.46 -18.66 12.17
C ARG A 96 10.67 -18.52 13.11
N MET A 97 10.76 -17.38 13.78
CA MET A 97 11.67 -17.20 14.90
C MET A 97 10.91 -17.47 16.18
N ARG A 98 11.30 -18.55 16.87
CA ARG A 98 10.62 -19.04 18.08
C ARG A 98 10.85 -18.13 19.28
N ALA A 99 9.78 -17.91 20.03
CA ALA A 99 9.83 -17.25 21.32
C ALA A 99 10.64 -18.04 22.36
N ALA A 100 11.03 -17.37 23.43
CA ALA A 100 11.57 -18.04 24.61
C ALA A 100 10.45 -18.80 25.35
N GLY A 101 10.63 -20.10 25.57
CA GLY A 101 9.66 -20.94 26.26
C GLY A 101 8.37 -21.18 25.47
N THR A 102 7.24 -21.27 26.18
CA THR A 102 5.91 -21.44 25.56
C THR A 102 5.17 -20.11 25.56
N PRO A 103 5.04 -19.43 24.41
CA PRO A 103 4.36 -18.15 24.34
C PRO A 103 2.88 -18.31 24.61
N THR A 104 2.29 -17.39 25.37
CA THR A 104 0.83 -17.30 25.60
C THR A 104 0.14 -16.41 24.56
N GLU A 105 0.93 -15.60 23.86
CA GLU A 105 0.44 -14.66 22.86
C GLU A 105 0.61 -15.21 21.45
N LYS A 106 -0.33 -14.84 20.57
CA LYS A 106 -0.22 -15.19 19.15
C LYS A 106 0.99 -14.49 18.52
N PRO A 107 1.57 -15.08 17.45
CA PRO A 107 2.70 -14.48 16.72
C PRO A 107 2.41 -13.08 16.17
N VAL A 108 3.48 -12.39 15.78
CA VAL A 108 3.45 -11.26 14.84
C VAL A 108 3.89 -11.78 13.49
N LEU A 109 3.15 -11.45 12.44
CA LEU A 109 3.49 -11.76 11.06
C LEU A 109 4.02 -10.51 10.35
N PHE A 110 5.21 -10.62 9.76
CA PHE A 110 5.72 -9.68 8.78
C PHE A 110 5.45 -10.24 7.39
N LEU A 111 4.74 -9.48 6.56
CA LEU A 111 4.34 -9.88 5.23
C LEU A 111 5.01 -9.00 4.19
N CYS A 112 5.63 -9.62 3.19
CA CYS A 112 6.26 -8.94 2.08
C CYS A 112 6.04 -9.75 0.80
N HIS A 113 5.71 -9.12 -0.32
CA HIS A 113 5.67 -9.82 -1.59
C HIS A 113 7.02 -9.81 -2.31
N MET A 114 7.28 -10.86 -3.09
CA MET A 114 8.56 -11.08 -3.78
C MET A 114 8.46 -10.83 -5.29
N ASP A 115 7.25 -10.90 -5.83
CA ASP A 115 7.02 -10.63 -7.23
C ASP A 115 7.11 -9.13 -7.52
N VAL A 116 7.20 -8.80 -8.80
CA VAL A 116 7.25 -7.43 -9.30
C VAL A 116 6.48 -7.35 -10.62
N VAL A 117 5.90 -6.18 -10.92
CA VAL A 117 5.27 -5.93 -12.22
C VAL A 117 6.29 -6.05 -13.36
N GLU A 118 5.79 -6.33 -14.58
CA GLU A 118 6.63 -6.47 -15.78
C GLU A 118 7.49 -5.21 -16.02
N ALA A 119 8.67 -5.42 -16.53
CA ALA A 119 9.61 -4.38 -16.94
C ALA A 119 10.15 -4.67 -18.32
N LEU A 120 9.64 -3.94 -19.33
CA LEU A 120 10.14 -4.05 -20.69
C LEU A 120 11.48 -3.30 -20.80
N ARG A 121 12.53 -3.99 -21.25
CA ARG A 121 13.87 -3.41 -21.38
C ARG A 121 13.90 -2.12 -22.21
N SER A 122 12.99 -2.00 -23.19
CA SER A 122 12.83 -0.79 -24.02
C SER A 122 12.45 0.47 -23.24
N ASP A 123 11.82 0.32 -22.09
CA ASP A 123 11.28 1.42 -21.28
C ASP A 123 12.30 1.91 -20.24
N TRP A 124 13.45 1.26 -20.17
CA TRP A 124 14.49 1.52 -19.17
C TRP A 124 15.81 1.97 -19.79
N THR A 125 16.46 2.94 -19.17
CA THR A 125 17.80 3.39 -19.56
C THR A 125 18.91 2.41 -19.12
N THR A 126 18.66 1.67 -18.03
CA THR A 126 19.51 0.59 -17.49
C THR A 126 18.78 -0.75 -17.62
N ASP A 127 19.44 -1.88 -17.32
CA ASP A 127 18.72 -3.14 -17.18
C ASP A 127 17.84 -3.09 -15.93
N PRO A 128 16.52 -3.36 -16.02
CA PRO A 128 15.64 -3.35 -14.87
C PRO A 128 15.96 -4.44 -13.82
N PHE A 129 16.69 -5.49 -14.22
CA PHE A 129 17.12 -6.59 -13.35
C PHE A 129 18.62 -6.54 -13.05
N GLU A 130 19.21 -5.36 -13.07
CA GLU A 130 20.55 -5.07 -12.57
C GLU A 130 20.46 -3.92 -11.57
N LEU A 131 20.95 -4.13 -10.32
CA LEU A 131 20.96 -3.08 -9.33
C LEU A 131 22.00 -2.02 -9.66
N VAL A 132 21.56 -0.85 -10.11
CA VAL A 132 22.42 0.29 -10.39
C VAL A 132 22.34 1.29 -9.23
N GLU A 133 23.49 1.66 -8.68
CA GLU A 133 23.57 2.75 -7.69
C GLU A 133 24.21 3.98 -8.36
N LYS A 134 23.46 5.08 -8.34
CA LYS A 134 23.90 6.33 -8.94
C LYS A 134 23.29 7.51 -8.21
N ASP A 135 24.09 8.55 -7.94
CA ASP A 135 23.65 9.83 -7.34
C ASP A 135 22.90 9.65 -5.99
N GLY A 136 23.24 8.61 -5.23
CA GLY A 136 22.62 8.30 -3.94
C GLY A 136 21.28 7.54 -4.04
N PHE A 137 20.90 7.10 -5.23
CA PHE A 137 19.68 6.32 -5.48
C PHE A 137 20.01 4.92 -6.02
N PHE A 138 19.10 4.00 -5.76
CA PHE A 138 19.09 2.67 -6.37
C PHE A 138 18.08 2.64 -7.53
N TYR A 139 18.50 2.06 -8.65
CA TYR A 139 17.68 1.89 -9.84
C TYR A 139 17.57 0.40 -10.16
N GLY A 140 16.36 -0.08 -10.42
CA GLY A 140 16.01 -1.44 -10.79
C GLY A 140 14.53 -1.71 -10.55
N ARG A 141 13.97 -2.76 -11.16
CA ARG A 141 12.59 -3.16 -10.91
C ARG A 141 12.48 -3.78 -9.51
N GLY A 142 11.56 -3.24 -8.67
CA GLY A 142 11.37 -3.69 -7.30
C GLY A 142 12.23 -2.95 -6.26
N THR A 143 12.93 -1.86 -6.64
CA THR A 143 13.77 -1.11 -5.69
C THR A 143 12.99 -0.33 -4.65
N GLY A 144 11.68 -0.09 -4.82
CA GLY A 144 10.81 0.58 -3.87
C GLY A 144 9.48 -0.14 -3.67
N ASP A 145 9.28 -1.24 -4.41
CA ASP A 145 8.09 -2.08 -4.37
C ASP A 145 8.47 -3.49 -4.79
N MET A 146 8.69 -4.44 -3.83
CA MET A 146 9.08 -4.09 -2.43
C MET A 146 10.30 -4.89 -2.02
N LYS A 147 11.27 -5.13 -2.96
CA LYS A 147 12.47 -5.93 -2.67
C LYS A 147 13.43 -5.28 -1.66
N ASP A 148 13.35 -3.97 -1.46
CA ASP A 148 14.00 -3.25 -0.38
C ASP A 148 13.47 -3.71 0.98
N GLY A 149 12.13 -3.75 1.15
CA GLY A 149 11.47 -4.29 2.33
C GLY A 149 11.84 -5.75 2.59
N ASN A 150 11.85 -6.59 1.55
CA ASN A 150 12.29 -7.98 1.64
C ASN A 150 13.72 -8.09 2.16
N ALA A 151 14.65 -7.31 1.61
CA ALA A 151 16.05 -7.34 2.00
C ALA A 151 16.26 -6.89 3.45
N ILE A 152 15.56 -5.84 3.88
CA ILE A 152 15.58 -5.34 5.25
C ILE A 152 15.08 -6.40 6.23
N MET A 153 13.96 -7.06 5.91
CA MET A 153 13.38 -8.07 6.79
C MET A 153 14.23 -9.33 6.90
N VAL A 154 14.74 -9.85 5.78
CA VAL A 154 15.65 -11.01 5.81
C VAL A 154 16.93 -10.68 6.59
N ALA A 155 17.57 -9.53 6.32
CA ALA A 155 18.75 -9.10 7.05
C ALA A 155 18.47 -8.92 8.56
N THR A 156 17.28 -8.42 8.92
CA THR A 156 16.86 -8.26 10.31
C THR A 156 16.70 -9.62 10.99
N PHE A 157 16.06 -10.60 10.36
CA PHE A 157 15.91 -11.95 10.91
C PHE A 157 17.27 -12.62 11.09
N LEU A 158 18.17 -12.51 10.10
CA LEU A 158 19.54 -13.01 10.19
C LEU A 158 20.32 -12.37 11.35
N ARG A 159 20.22 -11.05 11.51
CA ARG A 159 20.85 -10.30 12.61
C ARG A 159 20.32 -10.75 13.96
N LEU A 160 19.01 -10.76 14.14
CA LEU A 160 18.39 -11.17 15.41
C LEU A 160 18.76 -12.61 15.78
N HIS A 161 18.84 -13.51 14.80
CA HIS A 161 19.28 -14.88 15.02
C HIS A 161 20.75 -14.94 15.47
N ARG A 162 21.64 -14.23 14.78
CA ARG A 162 23.07 -14.12 15.12
C ARG A 162 23.30 -13.54 16.52
N GLU A 163 22.49 -12.53 16.91
CA GLU A 163 22.52 -11.91 18.25
C GLU A 163 21.91 -12.80 19.33
N GLY A 164 21.35 -13.95 18.98
CA GLY A 164 20.68 -14.85 19.93
C GLY A 164 19.40 -14.27 20.54
N TYR A 165 18.77 -13.31 19.83
CA TYR A 165 17.54 -12.67 20.28
C TYR A 165 16.42 -13.69 20.50
N LYS A 166 15.74 -13.59 21.63
CA LYS A 166 14.60 -14.43 21.99
C LYS A 166 13.36 -13.56 22.18
N PRO A 167 12.46 -13.52 21.19
CA PRO A 167 11.25 -12.73 21.29
C PRO A 167 10.30 -13.28 22.37
N LYS A 168 9.39 -12.43 22.87
CA LYS A 168 8.36 -12.85 23.84
C LYS A 168 7.23 -13.64 23.19
N ARG A 169 6.98 -13.44 21.91
CA ARG A 169 6.06 -14.19 21.05
C ARG A 169 6.77 -14.56 19.75
N ASP A 170 6.32 -15.59 19.07
CA ASP A 170 6.92 -15.96 17.79
C ASP A 170 6.85 -14.80 16.79
N LEU A 171 7.91 -14.63 16.01
CA LEU A 171 7.92 -13.75 14.85
C LEU A 171 7.89 -14.61 13.59
N ILE A 172 6.99 -14.28 12.69
CA ILE A 172 6.84 -14.96 11.39
C ILE A 172 7.21 -13.96 10.30
N LEU A 173 8.03 -14.37 9.34
CA LEU A 173 8.26 -13.66 8.09
C LEU A 173 7.67 -14.51 6.97
N ALA A 174 6.74 -13.94 6.20
CA ALA A 174 6.21 -14.54 4.98
C ALA A 174 6.63 -13.70 3.78
N LEU A 175 7.38 -14.31 2.87
CA LEU A 175 7.74 -13.75 1.57
C LEU A 175 6.87 -14.43 0.53
N THR A 176 5.93 -13.68 -0.08
CA THR A 176 4.83 -14.25 -0.88
C THR A 176 4.97 -13.96 -2.36
N ALA A 177 4.28 -14.75 -3.18
CA ALA A 177 4.21 -14.63 -4.62
C ALA A 177 2.89 -13.98 -5.06
N ASP A 178 2.89 -13.40 -6.29
CA ASP A 178 1.71 -12.96 -7.02
C ASP A 178 0.80 -11.96 -6.26
N GLU A 179 1.41 -10.95 -5.61
CA GLU A 179 0.69 -9.79 -5.10
C GLU A 179 0.32 -8.85 -6.23
N GLU A 180 1.29 -8.51 -7.08
CA GLU A 180 1.20 -7.57 -8.19
C GLU A 180 0.36 -8.10 -9.37
N GLY A 181 0.09 -9.38 -9.38
CA GLY A 181 -0.70 -10.07 -10.41
C GLY A 181 -0.38 -11.56 -10.47
N GLY A 182 -1.08 -12.28 -11.33
CA GLY A 182 -0.91 -13.71 -11.43
C GLY A 182 -2.10 -14.50 -10.88
N LYS A 183 -1.95 -15.82 -10.81
CA LYS A 183 -3.04 -16.74 -10.47
C LYS A 183 -2.99 -17.25 -9.04
N PHE A 184 -1.86 -17.08 -8.38
CA PHE A 184 -1.52 -17.78 -7.14
C PHE A 184 -1.12 -16.80 -6.03
N ASN A 185 -1.96 -15.76 -5.77
CA ASN A 185 -1.70 -14.82 -4.68
C ASN A 185 -1.30 -15.58 -3.40
N GLY A 186 -0.01 -15.46 -3.04
CA GLY A 186 0.61 -16.30 -2.03
C GLY A 186 0.07 -16.04 -0.64
N ALA A 187 -0.25 -14.78 -0.31
CA ALA A 187 -0.84 -14.43 0.97
C ALA A 187 -2.22 -15.08 1.13
N GLN A 188 -3.07 -14.98 0.10
CA GLN A 188 -4.39 -15.61 0.09
C GLN A 188 -4.27 -17.15 0.17
N TRP A 189 -3.32 -17.74 -0.58
CA TRP A 189 -3.09 -19.17 -0.59
C TRP A 189 -2.65 -19.68 0.79
N LEU A 190 -1.70 -18.98 1.46
CA LEU A 190 -1.24 -19.34 2.80
C LEU A 190 -2.37 -19.26 3.83
N VAL A 191 -3.19 -18.22 3.80
CA VAL A 191 -4.33 -18.06 4.72
C VAL A 191 -5.37 -19.17 4.53
N ASN A 192 -5.59 -19.61 3.29
CA ASN A 192 -6.62 -20.60 2.97
C ASN A 192 -6.14 -22.04 3.15
N GLN A 193 -4.86 -22.33 2.87
CA GLN A 193 -4.33 -23.70 2.85
C GLN A 193 -3.42 -24.02 4.04
N HIS A 194 -2.76 -23.00 4.62
CA HIS A 194 -1.79 -23.15 5.70
C HIS A 194 -1.97 -22.09 6.80
N PRO A 195 -3.20 -21.90 7.34
CA PRO A 195 -3.45 -20.91 8.38
C PRO A 195 -2.60 -21.11 9.64
N GLU A 196 -2.15 -22.33 9.90
CA GLU A 196 -1.27 -22.69 11.02
C GLU A 196 0.13 -22.07 10.91
N LEU A 197 0.59 -21.81 9.68
CA LEU A 197 1.89 -21.20 9.45
C LEU A 197 1.88 -19.67 9.61
N VAL A 198 0.76 -19.02 9.27
CA VAL A 198 0.65 -17.56 9.20
C VAL A 198 -0.32 -16.95 10.22
N GLY A 199 -0.97 -17.77 11.05
CA GLY A 199 -1.90 -17.29 12.07
C GLY A 199 -1.21 -16.39 13.09
N ALA A 200 -1.61 -15.11 13.15
CA ALA A 200 -0.97 -14.07 13.95
C ALA A 200 -1.97 -13.24 14.75
N ALA A 201 -1.47 -12.46 15.74
CA ALA A 201 -2.26 -11.46 16.44
C ALA A 201 -2.53 -10.26 15.54
N PHE A 202 -1.52 -9.84 14.80
CA PHE A 202 -1.57 -8.79 13.80
C PHE A 202 -0.49 -9.01 12.73
N VAL A 203 -0.65 -8.34 11.60
CA VAL A 203 0.25 -8.39 10.46
C VAL A 203 0.87 -7.01 10.27
N ILE A 204 2.18 -6.97 10.04
CA ILE A 204 2.90 -5.78 9.58
C ILE A 204 3.32 -6.04 8.14
N ASN A 205 2.71 -5.31 7.22
CA ASN A 205 3.11 -5.31 5.82
C ASN A 205 4.02 -4.09 5.56
N LEU A 206 5.15 -4.31 4.88
CA LEU A 206 6.13 -3.26 4.61
C LEU A 206 5.92 -2.60 3.23
N ASP A 207 4.88 -2.99 2.53
CA ASP A 207 4.59 -2.59 1.16
C ASP A 207 4.11 -1.14 1.04
N ALA A 208 3.40 -0.65 2.05
CA ALA A 208 2.83 0.69 2.06
C ALA A 208 3.23 1.46 3.33
N GLY A 209 3.10 2.79 3.24
CA GLY A 209 3.49 3.69 4.31
C GLY A 209 4.92 4.21 4.16
N GLY A 210 5.57 4.46 5.28
CA GLY A 210 6.96 4.89 5.30
C GLY A 210 7.19 6.18 6.07
N VAL A 211 8.46 6.60 6.12
CA VAL A 211 8.87 7.82 6.81
C VAL A 211 9.25 8.88 5.78
N GLN A 212 8.53 9.99 5.79
CA GLN A 212 8.90 11.17 4.99
C GLN A 212 10.02 11.93 5.69
N LEU A 213 11.07 12.20 4.95
CA LEU A 213 12.21 12.98 5.42
C LEU A 213 12.20 14.38 4.80
N GLU A 214 12.37 15.42 5.62
CA GLU A 214 12.63 16.76 5.16
C GLU A 214 14.02 17.21 5.65
N HIS A 215 14.89 17.52 4.71
CA HIS A 215 16.30 17.86 5.02
C HIS A 215 17.01 16.78 5.88
N GLY A 216 16.68 15.50 5.65
CA GLY A 216 17.24 14.37 6.39
C GLY A 216 16.65 14.15 7.80
N ARG A 217 15.59 14.86 8.16
CA ARG A 217 14.88 14.69 9.44
C ARG A 217 13.54 14.01 9.21
N PRO A 218 13.16 13.01 10.01
CA PRO A 218 11.83 12.43 9.96
C PRO A 218 10.78 13.50 10.28
N MET A 219 9.78 13.63 9.41
CA MET A 219 8.66 14.56 9.58
C MET A 219 7.35 13.83 9.83
N VAL A 220 7.12 12.76 9.09
CA VAL A 220 5.88 11.98 9.16
C VAL A 220 6.23 10.50 9.03
N ALA A 221 5.70 9.66 9.92
CA ALA A 221 5.56 8.23 9.69
C ALA A 221 4.14 7.93 9.27
N ALA A 222 3.96 7.53 8.01
CA ALA A 222 2.68 7.10 7.50
C ALA A 222 2.52 5.60 7.71
N VAL A 223 1.39 5.19 8.30
CA VAL A 223 0.99 3.78 8.44
C VAL A 223 -0.34 3.63 7.75
N GLU A 224 -0.41 2.74 6.77
CA GLU A 224 -1.66 2.38 6.14
C GLU A 224 -2.39 1.38 7.02
N ALA A 225 -3.56 1.76 7.52
CA ALA A 225 -4.35 0.94 8.44
C ALA A 225 -5.62 0.38 7.80
N THR A 226 -5.96 0.83 6.60
CA THR A 226 -7.09 0.35 5.80
C THR A 226 -6.92 0.74 4.35
N GLU A 227 -7.44 -0.10 3.46
CA GLU A 227 -7.50 0.17 2.04
C GLU A 227 -8.93 0.23 1.54
N LYS A 228 -9.12 0.94 0.44
CA LYS A 228 -10.36 0.88 -0.35
C LYS A 228 -10.35 -0.41 -1.16
N VAL A 229 -11.51 -1.07 -1.25
CA VAL A 229 -11.62 -2.32 -2.02
C VAL A 229 -11.56 -2.04 -3.51
N TYR A 230 -10.60 -2.64 -4.18
CA TYR A 230 -10.50 -2.67 -5.63
C TYR A 230 -11.65 -3.49 -6.22
N SER A 231 -12.32 -2.99 -7.25
CA SER A 231 -13.35 -3.75 -7.96
C SER A 231 -13.51 -3.26 -9.38
N ASP A 232 -13.51 -4.18 -10.33
CA ASP A 232 -13.78 -3.89 -11.73
C ASP A 232 -15.22 -4.29 -12.12
N PHE A 233 -15.83 -3.43 -12.90
CA PHE A 233 -17.16 -3.67 -13.47
C PHE A 233 -17.13 -3.51 -14.99
N GLN A 234 -17.63 -4.53 -15.68
CA GLN A 234 -17.83 -4.50 -17.13
C GLN A 234 -19.20 -3.96 -17.45
N ILE A 235 -19.25 -2.83 -18.15
CA ILE A 235 -20.48 -2.22 -18.64
C ILE A 235 -20.62 -2.56 -20.11
N THR A 236 -21.74 -3.16 -20.50
CA THR A 236 -21.97 -3.55 -21.89
C THR A 236 -23.30 -3.01 -22.38
N ALA A 237 -23.26 -2.30 -23.50
CA ALA A 237 -24.41 -1.90 -24.31
C ALA A 237 -24.52 -2.83 -25.51
N VAL A 238 -25.72 -3.29 -25.81
CA VAL A 238 -26.03 -4.15 -26.97
C VAL A 238 -27.07 -3.48 -27.88
N ASN A 239 -26.86 -3.60 -29.16
CA ASN A 239 -27.77 -3.04 -30.18
C ASN A 239 -27.86 -4.02 -31.36
N ARG A 240 -28.94 -3.89 -32.16
CA ARG A 240 -29.11 -4.74 -33.37
C ARG A 240 -28.09 -4.48 -34.47
N GLY A 241 -27.35 -3.35 -34.40
CA GLY A 241 -26.43 -2.93 -35.46
C GLY A 241 -27.14 -2.37 -36.69
N GLY A 242 -26.44 -2.26 -37.79
CA GLY A 242 -26.96 -1.77 -39.05
C GLY A 242 -25.91 -1.14 -39.96
N HIS A 243 -26.33 -0.62 -41.12
CA HIS A 243 -25.45 0.07 -42.06
C HIS A 243 -25.41 1.56 -41.72
N SER A 244 -24.23 2.18 -41.72
CA SER A 244 -24.04 3.58 -41.30
C SER A 244 -24.74 4.60 -42.22
N SER A 245 -25.05 4.22 -43.47
CA SER A 245 -25.86 5.09 -44.38
C SER A 245 -27.34 5.18 -43.99
N LEU A 246 -27.80 4.35 -43.06
CA LEU A 246 -29.13 4.36 -42.48
C LEU A 246 -29.03 4.67 -40.98
N PRO A 247 -28.69 5.92 -40.61
CA PRO A 247 -28.44 6.28 -39.21
C PRO A 247 -29.71 6.13 -38.37
N ARG A 248 -29.55 5.67 -37.13
CA ARG A 248 -30.61 5.48 -36.18
C ARG A 248 -30.27 6.21 -34.86
N PRO A 249 -31.30 6.61 -34.10
CA PRO A 249 -31.04 7.26 -32.80
C PRO A 249 -30.46 6.29 -31.75
N ASP A 250 -30.80 5.00 -31.86
CA ASP A 250 -30.30 3.94 -30.97
C ASP A 250 -28.96 3.37 -31.49
N ASN A 251 -27.92 3.40 -30.65
CA ASN A 251 -26.57 2.98 -30.99
C ASN A 251 -25.85 2.55 -29.73
N ALA A 252 -25.20 1.38 -29.74
CA ALA A 252 -24.50 0.83 -28.56
C ALA A 252 -23.41 1.80 -28.04
N ILE A 253 -22.72 2.52 -28.93
CA ILE A 253 -21.73 3.53 -28.50
C ILE A 253 -22.42 4.68 -27.77
N TYR A 254 -23.55 5.18 -28.29
CA TYR A 254 -24.25 6.32 -27.68
C TYR A 254 -24.86 5.94 -26.32
N ASP A 255 -25.40 4.74 -26.20
CA ASP A 255 -25.92 4.22 -24.92
C ASP A 255 -24.81 4.10 -23.87
N LEU A 256 -23.67 3.51 -24.26
CA LEU A 256 -22.52 3.37 -23.36
C LEU A 256 -21.93 4.72 -22.96
N THR A 257 -21.69 5.63 -23.92
CA THR A 257 -21.11 6.95 -23.63
C THR A 257 -22.02 7.79 -22.77
N SER A 258 -23.36 7.69 -22.97
CA SER A 258 -24.34 8.36 -22.11
C SER A 258 -24.20 7.87 -20.63
N ALA A 259 -24.05 6.57 -20.44
CA ALA A 259 -23.83 6.00 -19.10
C ALA A 259 -22.51 6.47 -18.48
N LEU A 260 -21.42 6.46 -19.25
CA LEU A 260 -20.12 6.92 -18.77
C LEU A 260 -20.12 8.42 -18.43
N ASN A 261 -20.85 9.25 -19.19
CA ASN A 261 -21.02 10.66 -18.87
C ASN A 261 -21.80 10.86 -17.56
N LYS A 262 -22.83 10.05 -17.29
CA LYS A 262 -23.54 10.07 -16.01
C LYS A 262 -22.62 9.69 -14.85
N LEU A 263 -21.77 8.68 -15.03
CA LEU A 263 -20.78 8.30 -14.03
C LEU A 263 -19.76 9.41 -13.78
N ALA A 264 -19.24 10.03 -14.83
CA ALA A 264 -18.28 11.13 -14.73
C ALA A 264 -18.84 12.35 -13.98
N ALA A 265 -20.16 12.59 -14.09
CA ALA A 265 -20.85 13.66 -13.39
C ALA A 265 -21.31 13.28 -11.97
N PHE A 266 -21.28 12.00 -11.63
CA PHE A 266 -21.73 11.50 -10.33
C PHE A 266 -20.62 11.61 -9.29
N THR A 267 -20.95 12.14 -8.13
CA THR A 267 -20.06 12.15 -6.97
C THR A 267 -20.65 11.24 -5.88
N PHE A 268 -19.91 10.21 -5.50
CA PHE A 268 -20.31 9.36 -4.37
C PHE A 268 -20.40 10.18 -3.07
N PRO A 269 -21.24 9.80 -2.13
CA PRO A 269 -21.39 10.49 -0.86
C PRO A 269 -20.05 10.65 -0.12
N PHE A 270 -19.95 11.75 0.64
CA PHE A 270 -18.85 11.96 1.58
C PHE A 270 -18.98 10.99 2.75
N GLU A 271 -17.87 10.33 3.07
CA GLU A 271 -17.79 9.38 4.17
C GLU A 271 -16.44 9.49 4.90
N LEU A 272 -16.48 9.27 6.21
CA LEU A 272 -15.29 9.12 7.04
C LEU A 272 -15.50 7.92 7.99
N ASN A 273 -14.48 7.09 8.11
CA ASN A 273 -14.37 6.09 9.18
C ASN A 273 -13.37 6.55 10.25
N ASP A 274 -13.12 5.74 11.27
CA ASP A 274 -12.24 6.10 12.37
C ASP A 274 -10.79 6.33 11.92
N VAL A 275 -10.32 5.56 10.95
CA VAL A 275 -8.96 5.71 10.39
C VAL A 275 -8.82 7.01 9.63
N THR A 276 -9.75 7.31 8.71
CA THR A 276 -9.70 8.57 7.94
C THR A 276 -9.91 9.78 8.83
N ARG A 277 -10.74 9.68 9.90
CA ARG A 277 -10.84 10.72 10.92
C ARG A 277 -9.55 10.95 11.68
N ALA A 278 -8.86 9.88 12.07
CA ALA A 278 -7.56 9.97 12.75
C ALA A 278 -6.50 10.58 11.83
N TYR A 279 -6.43 10.12 10.57
CA TYR A 279 -5.56 10.68 9.54
C TYR A 279 -5.76 12.18 9.37
N PHE A 280 -6.98 12.64 9.12
CA PHE A 280 -7.27 14.06 8.91
C PHE A 280 -7.00 14.92 10.16
N ARG A 281 -7.27 14.40 11.36
CA ARG A 281 -6.88 15.13 12.60
C ARG A 281 -5.38 15.35 12.65
N LYS A 282 -4.59 14.32 12.35
CA LYS A 282 -3.14 14.41 12.41
C LYS A 282 -2.57 15.29 11.30
N LEU A 283 -3.13 15.19 10.11
CA LEU A 283 -2.76 16.04 8.98
C LEU A 283 -3.00 17.53 9.28
N ALA A 284 -4.11 17.87 9.94
CA ALA A 284 -4.41 19.26 10.31
C ALA A 284 -3.35 19.89 11.23
N GLU A 285 -2.61 19.10 12.01
CA GLU A 285 -1.52 19.60 12.87
C GLU A 285 -0.29 20.05 12.05
N GLN A 286 -0.14 19.58 10.82
CA GLN A 286 1.01 19.81 9.95
C GLN A 286 0.71 20.81 8.83
N GLU A 287 -0.57 21.05 8.58
CA GLU A 287 -1.04 21.91 7.49
C GLU A 287 -1.02 23.41 7.84
N SER A 288 -1.09 24.24 6.81
CA SER A 288 -1.29 25.68 7.00
C SER A 288 -2.55 25.98 7.81
N PRO A 289 -2.63 27.10 8.56
CA PRO A 289 -3.83 27.42 9.34
C PRO A 289 -5.12 27.44 8.52
N ARG A 290 -5.04 27.79 7.25
CA ARG A 290 -6.19 27.82 6.34
C ARG A 290 -6.63 26.40 5.98
N GLU A 291 -5.71 25.51 5.68
CA GLU A 291 -6.00 24.14 5.30
C GLU A 291 -6.44 23.32 6.52
N ALA A 292 -5.79 23.53 7.67
CA ALA A 292 -6.19 22.94 8.94
C ALA A 292 -7.64 23.31 9.31
N ALA A 293 -8.04 24.56 9.10
CA ALA A 293 -9.41 25.01 9.36
C ALA A 293 -10.43 24.25 8.46
N ARG A 294 -10.11 24.00 7.19
CA ARG A 294 -10.96 23.22 6.28
C ARG A 294 -11.06 21.76 6.71
N ILE A 295 -9.93 21.17 7.12
CA ILE A 295 -9.90 19.80 7.63
C ILE A 295 -10.72 19.69 8.90
N HIS A 296 -10.61 20.62 9.83
CA HIS A 296 -11.47 20.63 11.02
C HIS A 296 -12.96 20.77 10.70
N ALA A 297 -13.31 21.54 9.66
CA ALA A 297 -14.69 21.72 9.23
C ALA A 297 -15.30 20.43 8.67
N ILE A 298 -14.55 19.58 7.96
CA ILE A 298 -15.07 18.27 7.51
C ILE A 298 -15.16 17.25 8.63
N LEU A 299 -14.39 17.42 9.72
CA LEU A 299 -14.42 16.55 10.89
C LEU A 299 -15.56 16.91 11.88
N ALA A 300 -16.18 18.07 11.71
CA ALA A 300 -17.29 18.53 12.53
C ALA A 300 -18.54 17.63 12.41
N SER A 301 -19.46 17.78 13.33
CA SER A 301 -20.76 17.09 13.29
C SER A 301 -21.89 18.12 13.45
N PRO A 302 -22.67 18.39 12.39
CA PRO A 302 -22.55 17.87 11.03
C PRO A 302 -21.29 18.42 10.30
N PRO A 303 -20.78 17.73 9.26
CA PRO A 303 -19.66 18.21 8.48
C PRO A 303 -20.04 19.41 7.62
N ASP A 304 -19.09 20.33 7.42
CA ASP A 304 -19.26 21.44 6.48
C ASP A 304 -19.07 20.96 5.03
N MET A 305 -20.15 20.89 4.28
CA MET A 305 -20.16 20.41 2.91
C MET A 305 -19.44 21.35 1.93
N ALA A 306 -19.29 22.65 2.24
CA ALA A 306 -18.50 23.57 1.45
C ALA A 306 -17.00 23.27 1.59
N ALA A 307 -16.54 22.97 2.81
CA ALA A 307 -15.19 22.50 3.06
C ALA A 307 -14.92 21.14 2.40
N VAL A 308 -15.89 20.21 2.45
CA VAL A 308 -15.80 18.92 1.73
C VAL A 308 -15.60 19.15 0.23
N ALA A 309 -16.37 20.03 -0.38
CA ALA A 309 -16.24 20.34 -1.82
C ALA A 309 -14.86 20.96 -2.15
N GLN A 310 -14.36 21.85 -1.30
CA GLN A 310 -13.05 22.48 -1.49
C GLN A 310 -11.90 21.46 -1.39
N LEU A 311 -11.91 20.59 -0.39
CA LEU A 311 -10.89 19.54 -0.23
C LEU A 311 -11.01 18.49 -1.35
N SER A 312 -12.22 18.16 -1.78
CA SER A 312 -12.45 17.20 -2.89
C SER A 312 -11.97 17.70 -4.26
N ALA A 313 -11.61 18.98 -4.39
CA ALA A 313 -10.98 19.49 -5.60
C ALA A 313 -9.55 18.94 -5.80
N GLU A 314 -8.90 18.54 -4.71
CA GLU A 314 -7.61 17.86 -4.75
C GLU A 314 -7.83 16.34 -4.86
N PRO A 315 -7.30 15.65 -5.90
CA PRO A 315 -7.55 14.22 -6.13
C PRO A 315 -7.16 13.32 -4.96
N SER A 316 -6.06 13.61 -4.26
CA SER A 316 -5.59 12.84 -3.11
C SER A 316 -6.56 12.90 -1.93
N PHE A 317 -7.08 14.09 -1.62
CA PHE A 317 -8.12 14.24 -0.60
C PHE A 317 -9.44 13.60 -1.03
N ASN A 318 -9.87 13.83 -2.28
CA ASN A 318 -11.11 13.25 -2.79
C ASN A 318 -11.10 11.71 -2.68
N ALA A 319 -9.97 11.08 -2.97
CA ALA A 319 -9.81 9.64 -2.86
C ALA A 319 -10.02 9.12 -1.44
N ASN A 320 -9.68 9.89 -0.42
CA ASN A 320 -9.82 9.52 0.99
C ASN A 320 -11.20 9.85 1.60
N LEU A 321 -12.05 10.59 0.86
CA LEU A 321 -13.32 11.08 1.37
C LEU A 321 -14.54 10.32 0.85
N ARG A 322 -14.37 9.32 -0.02
CA ARG A 322 -15.50 8.59 -0.63
C ARG A 322 -15.07 7.39 -1.47
N THR A 323 -16.04 6.59 -1.88
CA THR A 323 -15.87 5.66 -3.01
C THR A 323 -15.62 6.46 -4.28
N THR A 324 -14.72 5.97 -5.14
CA THR A 324 -14.43 6.56 -6.45
C THR A 324 -14.52 5.51 -7.54
N CYS A 325 -15.13 5.85 -8.68
CA CYS A 325 -15.23 4.97 -9.84
C CYS A 325 -14.83 5.74 -11.10
N VAL A 326 -14.05 5.13 -11.97
CA VAL A 326 -13.56 5.72 -13.22
C VAL A 326 -13.54 4.68 -14.34
N ALA A 327 -13.94 5.08 -15.55
CA ALA A 327 -13.79 4.24 -16.73
C ALA A 327 -12.30 4.17 -17.13
N THR A 328 -11.75 2.96 -17.25
CA THR A 328 -10.32 2.75 -17.56
C THR A 328 -10.08 2.12 -18.93
N ARG A 329 -11.08 1.41 -19.47
CA ARG A 329 -10.97 0.75 -20.78
C ARG A 329 -12.29 0.92 -21.53
N LEU A 330 -12.20 1.05 -22.88
CA LEU A 330 -13.35 1.14 -23.76
C LEU A 330 -13.06 0.40 -25.07
N ASN A 331 -14.04 -0.38 -25.55
CA ASN A 331 -13.99 -1.08 -26.82
C ASN A 331 -15.38 -1.03 -27.51
N ALA A 332 -15.44 -0.68 -28.78
CA ALA A 332 -16.69 -0.62 -29.51
C ALA A 332 -16.49 -0.62 -31.02
N GLY A 333 -17.44 -1.26 -31.75
CA GLY A 333 -17.46 -1.31 -33.20
C GLY A 333 -16.40 -2.20 -33.82
N VAL A 334 -16.61 -2.59 -35.07
CA VAL A 334 -15.73 -3.49 -35.83
C VAL A 334 -15.44 -3.00 -37.24
N ALA A 335 -16.22 -2.05 -37.75
CA ALA A 335 -16.06 -1.50 -39.10
C ALA A 335 -16.57 -0.06 -39.18
N ASN A 336 -15.94 0.77 -40.04
CA ASN A 336 -16.26 2.19 -40.17
C ASN A 336 -17.67 2.48 -40.74
N ASN A 337 -18.24 1.54 -41.51
CA ASN A 337 -19.52 1.66 -42.17
C ASN A 337 -20.64 0.83 -41.52
N ALA A 338 -20.43 0.30 -40.31
CA ALA A 338 -21.41 -0.49 -39.58
C ALA A 338 -21.78 0.20 -38.25
N LEU A 339 -23.07 0.19 -37.90
CA LEU A 339 -23.53 0.54 -36.57
C LEU A 339 -23.10 -0.57 -35.61
N PRO A 340 -22.45 -0.26 -34.46
CA PRO A 340 -21.93 -1.26 -33.56
C PRO A 340 -23.05 -2.07 -32.89
N GLN A 341 -22.88 -3.40 -32.85
CA GLN A 341 -23.78 -4.30 -32.12
C GLN A 341 -23.44 -4.34 -30.63
N THR A 342 -22.22 -4.02 -30.29
CA THR A 342 -21.75 -4.04 -28.89
C THR A 342 -20.80 -2.90 -28.65
N ALA A 343 -20.94 -2.27 -27.49
CA ALA A 343 -19.96 -1.35 -26.92
C ALA A 343 -19.73 -1.73 -25.45
N GLN A 344 -18.48 -1.71 -25.00
CA GLN A 344 -18.10 -2.21 -23.70
C GLN A 344 -17.06 -1.31 -23.04
N ALA A 345 -17.19 -1.08 -21.73
CA ALA A 345 -16.20 -0.39 -20.92
C ALA A 345 -15.89 -1.20 -19.67
N ILE A 346 -14.68 -1.02 -19.14
CA ILE A 346 -14.34 -1.39 -17.77
C ILE A 346 -14.37 -0.13 -16.93
N VAL A 347 -15.10 -0.19 -15.82
CA VAL A 347 -15.16 0.82 -14.78
C VAL A 347 -14.44 0.25 -13.55
N ASN A 348 -13.31 0.85 -13.18
CA ASN A 348 -12.60 0.54 -11.97
C ASN A 348 -13.15 1.37 -10.80
N CYS A 349 -13.48 0.72 -9.71
CA CYS A 349 -13.94 1.36 -8.49
C CYS A 349 -12.97 1.07 -7.35
N ARG A 350 -12.69 2.11 -6.56
CA ARG A 350 -12.05 2.00 -5.26
C ARG A 350 -13.12 2.27 -4.21
N ILE A 351 -13.60 1.21 -3.59
CA ILE A 351 -14.80 1.21 -2.75
C ILE A 351 -14.43 1.55 -1.31
N PHE A 352 -15.09 2.56 -0.73
CA PHE A 352 -14.86 2.96 0.65
C PHE A 352 -15.23 1.81 1.62
N PRO A 353 -14.43 1.56 2.68
CA PRO A 353 -14.70 0.49 3.65
C PRO A 353 -16.10 0.63 4.27
N GLY A 354 -16.83 -0.49 4.33
CA GLY A 354 -18.22 -0.53 4.80
C GLY A 354 -19.24 -0.81 3.69
N HIS A 355 -18.83 -0.70 2.41
CA HIS A 355 -19.66 -1.09 1.27
C HIS A 355 -19.12 -2.34 0.61
N SER A 356 -20.02 -3.19 0.08
CA SER A 356 -19.64 -4.35 -0.70
C SER A 356 -19.48 -4.01 -2.18
N PRO A 357 -18.71 -4.79 -2.97
CA PRO A 357 -18.72 -4.67 -4.42
C PRO A 357 -20.12 -4.77 -5.03
N GLU A 358 -21.01 -5.59 -4.47
CA GLU A 358 -22.40 -5.69 -4.94
C GLU A 358 -23.20 -4.40 -4.69
N ASP A 359 -23.02 -3.73 -3.53
CA ASP A 359 -23.65 -2.43 -3.27
C ASP A 359 -23.28 -1.41 -4.35
N ILE A 360 -22.00 -1.40 -4.77
CA ILE A 360 -21.51 -0.49 -5.81
C ILE A 360 -22.00 -0.91 -7.20
N ARG A 361 -22.05 -2.21 -7.51
CA ARG A 361 -22.63 -2.69 -8.77
C ARG A 361 -24.07 -2.23 -8.93
N GLN A 362 -24.88 -2.36 -7.89
CA GLN A 362 -26.26 -1.88 -7.88
C GLN A 362 -26.34 -0.35 -8.04
N LYS A 363 -25.42 0.37 -7.37
CA LYS A 363 -25.35 1.83 -7.51
C LYS A 363 -24.98 2.28 -8.93
N LEU A 364 -24.09 1.57 -9.60
CA LEU A 364 -23.77 1.83 -11.01
C LEU A 364 -24.99 1.62 -11.92
N ILE A 365 -25.77 0.56 -11.70
CA ILE A 365 -27.04 0.32 -12.42
C ILE A 365 -28.00 1.50 -12.21
N GLU A 366 -28.15 1.97 -10.99
CA GLU A 366 -28.98 3.13 -10.64
C GLU A 366 -28.51 4.40 -11.36
N ILE A 367 -27.21 4.71 -11.31
CA ILE A 367 -26.61 5.90 -11.96
C ILE A 367 -26.87 5.88 -13.46
N PHE A 368 -26.67 4.73 -14.11
CA PHE A 368 -26.85 4.62 -15.55
C PHE A 368 -28.32 4.77 -15.95
N GLY A 369 -29.24 4.20 -15.17
CA GLY A 369 -30.68 4.32 -15.37
C GLY A 369 -31.13 3.88 -16.79
N ASN A 370 -30.44 2.86 -17.36
CA ASN A 370 -30.72 2.33 -18.70
C ASN A 370 -30.73 0.79 -18.62
N SER A 371 -31.92 0.21 -18.74
CA SER A 371 -32.13 -1.25 -18.66
C SER A 371 -31.54 -2.05 -19.84
N GLN A 372 -31.09 -1.37 -20.90
CA GLN A 372 -30.40 -2.00 -22.03
C GLN A 372 -28.90 -2.23 -21.74
N LEU A 373 -28.40 -1.65 -20.66
CA LEU A 373 -27.01 -1.87 -20.22
C LEU A 373 -26.95 -3.03 -19.23
N THR A 374 -25.91 -3.84 -19.37
CA THR A 374 -25.54 -4.81 -18.33
C THR A 374 -24.36 -4.30 -17.55
N VAL A 375 -24.37 -4.49 -16.22
CA VAL A 375 -23.28 -4.17 -15.31
C VAL A 375 -22.88 -5.47 -14.62
N LYS A 376 -21.71 -6.00 -14.96
CA LYS A 376 -21.19 -7.25 -14.46
C LYS A 376 -19.92 -7.02 -13.66
N TYR A 377 -19.72 -7.79 -12.62
CA TYR A 377 -18.47 -7.80 -11.84
C TYR A 377 -17.38 -8.55 -12.60
N VAL A 378 -16.15 -8.06 -12.52
CA VAL A 378 -14.96 -8.73 -13.05
C VAL A 378 -14.06 -9.09 -11.87
N SER A 379 -13.79 -10.37 -11.66
CA SER A 379 -12.89 -10.82 -10.60
C SER A 379 -11.42 -10.56 -10.97
N ASP A 380 -10.53 -10.65 -9.98
CA ASP A 380 -9.09 -10.50 -10.18
C ASP A 380 -8.52 -11.52 -11.19
N ALA A 381 -9.15 -12.71 -11.27
CA ALA A 381 -8.85 -13.72 -12.29
C ALA A 381 -9.46 -13.42 -13.68
N GLY A 382 -10.12 -12.27 -13.86
CA GLY A 382 -10.77 -11.87 -15.11
C GLY A 382 -12.12 -12.56 -15.39
N ALA A 383 -12.67 -13.34 -14.45
CA ALA A 383 -13.97 -13.97 -14.63
C ALA A 383 -15.11 -12.95 -14.46
N VAL A 384 -16.07 -12.98 -15.38
CA VAL A 384 -17.20 -12.04 -15.43
C VAL A 384 -18.43 -12.66 -14.82
N SER A 385 -19.10 -11.99 -13.88
CA SER A 385 -20.28 -12.46 -13.16
C SER A 385 -21.40 -11.41 -13.14
N ASP A 386 -22.65 -11.88 -13.15
CA ASP A 386 -23.83 -11.03 -13.00
C ASP A 386 -24.03 -10.47 -11.58
N THR A 387 -23.32 -11.04 -10.60
CA THR A 387 -23.32 -10.60 -9.21
C THR A 387 -21.89 -10.39 -8.74
N ALA A 388 -21.69 -9.45 -7.83
CA ALA A 388 -20.41 -9.19 -7.18
C ALA A 388 -20.40 -9.76 -5.75
N PRO A 389 -19.22 -9.91 -5.12
CA PRO A 389 -19.13 -10.28 -3.71
C PRO A 389 -19.95 -9.33 -2.83
N ASN A 390 -20.78 -9.90 -1.96
CA ASN A 390 -21.63 -9.14 -1.03
C ASN A 390 -21.01 -9.03 0.38
N ARG A 391 -19.76 -9.43 0.53
CA ARG A 391 -19.03 -9.28 1.79
C ARG A 391 -18.58 -7.84 1.93
N LYS A 392 -19.03 -7.18 2.99
CA LYS A 392 -18.52 -5.86 3.36
C LYS A 392 -17.16 -6.03 4.03
N PRO A 393 -16.16 -5.24 3.67
CA PRO A 393 -14.91 -5.19 4.42
C PRO A 393 -15.22 -4.87 5.89
N ILE A 394 -14.49 -5.50 6.78
CA ILE A 394 -14.55 -5.17 8.20
C ILE A 394 -14.01 -3.76 8.36
N SER A 395 -14.71 -2.92 9.11
CA SER A 395 -14.15 -1.62 9.51
C SER A 395 -12.78 -1.88 10.16
N PRO A 396 -11.74 -1.13 9.80
CA PRO A 396 -10.43 -1.32 10.42
C PRO A 396 -10.57 -1.18 11.93
N PRO A 397 -9.88 -2.02 12.71
CA PRO A 397 -9.85 -1.85 14.17
C PRO A 397 -9.22 -0.49 14.49
N ALA A 398 -9.54 0.04 15.66
CA ALA A 398 -8.81 1.18 16.20
C ALA A 398 -7.30 0.87 16.21
N PRO A 399 -6.42 1.88 16.05
CA PRO A 399 -4.99 1.68 16.10
C PRO A 399 -4.58 0.84 17.31
N ILE A 400 -3.85 -0.25 17.09
CA ILE A 400 -3.43 -1.17 18.15
C ILE A 400 -2.25 -0.52 18.89
N PRO A 401 -2.38 -0.17 20.21
CA PRO A 401 -1.32 0.53 20.94
C PRO A 401 0.03 -0.21 20.93
N GLU A 402 0.00 -1.55 20.99
CA GLU A 402 1.21 -2.40 20.94
C GLU A 402 2.03 -2.20 19.66
N VAL A 403 1.39 -1.76 18.57
CA VAL A 403 2.06 -1.45 17.29
C VAL A 403 2.36 0.04 17.18
N PHE A 404 1.37 0.89 17.44
CA PHE A 404 1.47 2.33 17.19
C PHE A 404 2.32 3.08 18.22
N ASP A 405 2.27 2.69 19.51
CA ASP A 405 3.06 3.37 20.53
C ASP A 405 4.57 3.22 20.33
N PRO A 406 5.12 2.04 19.97
CA PRO A 406 6.52 1.93 19.59
C PRO A 406 6.87 2.75 18.36
N LEU A 407 6.06 2.70 17.30
CA LEU A 407 6.29 3.46 16.06
C LEU A 407 6.31 4.97 16.33
N THR A 408 5.38 5.50 17.13
CA THR A 408 5.33 6.91 17.51
C THR A 408 6.57 7.35 18.29
N ARG A 409 7.25 6.44 19.00
CA ARG A 409 8.50 6.74 19.73
C ARG A 409 9.74 6.70 18.84
N LEU A 410 9.65 6.09 17.66
CA LEU A 410 10.75 5.93 16.72
C LEU A 410 10.86 7.12 15.74
N VAL A 411 9.81 7.91 15.62
CA VAL A 411 9.68 9.10 14.77
C VAL A 411 9.57 10.36 15.65
#